data_811210a8845441f8d4e1969b7027c904
#
_entry.id   811210a8845441f8d4e1969b7027c904
#
_cell.length_a   1.000
_cell.length_b   1.000
_cell.length_c   1.000
_cell.angle_alpha   90.00
_cell.angle_beta   90.00
_cell.angle_gamma   90.00
#
_symmetry.space_group_name_H-M   'P 1'
#
loop_
_entity.id
_entity.type
_entity.pdbx_description
1 polymer ?
#
loop_
_entity_poly.entity_id
_entity_poly.type
_entity_poly.pdbx_seq_one_letter_code
_entity_poly.pdbx_strand_id
1 'polypeptide(L)'
;QVIALTPLGYPTEQQSSGERVVRTMVKASARLSVEKLAPGILDGGWSRWAVAAVHAARLAPSGANRQPWRFRLDGDALVVSRAEKQYWTAPMDFGIARLHVELGAMHEGVAGAWTQLTAPDVAAFTPAG
;
A
#
# COMPACT_ATOMS: atom_id res chain seq x y z
N GLN A 1 -4.78 -15.53 20.56
CA GLN A 1 -3.52 -15.08 19.97
C GLN A 1 -3.60 -13.58 19.68
N VAL A 2 -2.67 -12.79 20.23
CA VAL A 2 -2.55 -11.35 19.94
C VAL A 2 -1.72 -11.18 18.68
N ILE A 3 -2.26 -10.47 17.68
CA ILE A 3 -1.59 -10.24 16.38
C ILE A 3 -1.13 -8.79 16.21
N ALA A 4 -1.70 -7.86 16.97
CA ALA A 4 -1.29 -6.47 16.98
C ALA A 4 -1.65 -5.81 18.31
N LEU A 5 -0.87 -4.81 18.71
CA LEU A 5 -1.12 -3.94 19.86
C LEU A 5 -0.95 -2.49 19.45
N THR A 6 -1.88 -1.64 19.87
CA THR A 6 -1.80 -0.20 19.69
C THR A 6 -1.92 0.49 21.05
N PRO A 7 -0.96 1.33 21.45
CA PRO A 7 -1.11 2.15 22.63
C PRO A 7 -2.11 3.28 22.36
N LEU A 8 -2.97 3.55 23.32
CA LEU A 8 -3.88 4.70 23.30
C LEU A 8 -3.43 5.72 24.36
N GLY A 9 -3.39 6.98 24.00
CA GLY A 9 -2.99 8.05 24.89
C GLY A 9 -2.88 9.38 24.16
N TYR A 10 -2.55 10.42 24.93
CA TYR A 10 -2.29 11.73 24.37
C TYR A 10 -0.82 11.82 23.93
N PRO A 11 -0.53 12.23 22.69
CA PRO A 11 0.83 12.42 22.24
C PRO A 11 1.50 13.56 23.01
N THR A 12 2.78 13.40 23.34
CA THR A 12 3.58 14.50 23.85
C THR A 12 3.98 15.42 22.71
N GLU A 13 4.03 16.72 22.94
CA GLU A 13 4.45 17.71 21.93
C GLU A 13 5.92 17.53 21.53
N GLN A 14 6.72 16.91 22.39
CA GLN A 14 8.14 16.70 22.16
C GLN A 14 8.44 15.24 21.82
N GLN A 15 8.99 15.02 20.62
CA GLN A 15 9.52 13.71 20.24
C GLN A 15 10.76 13.37 21.05
N SER A 16 10.84 12.15 21.58
CA SER A 16 12.05 11.67 22.23
C SER A 16 13.21 11.56 21.24
N SER A 17 14.44 11.70 21.73
CA SER A 17 15.65 11.53 20.89
C SER A 17 15.68 10.15 20.22
N GLY A 18 15.25 9.10 20.92
CA GLY A 18 15.17 7.74 20.37
C GLY A 18 14.16 7.62 19.24
N GLU A 19 12.97 8.22 19.37
CA GLU A 19 11.98 8.25 18.31
C GLU A 19 12.50 8.94 17.05
N ARG A 20 13.16 10.08 17.21
CA ARG A 20 13.76 10.83 16.10
C ARG A 20 14.79 10.00 15.35
N VAL A 21 15.66 9.29 16.08
CA VAL A 21 16.67 8.41 15.49
C VAL A 21 16.00 7.28 14.71
N VAL A 22 15.02 6.59 15.29
CA VAL A 22 14.30 5.50 14.60
C VAL A 22 13.60 6.00 13.35
N ARG A 23 12.88 7.12 13.40
CA ARG A 23 12.20 7.71 12.23
C ARG A 23 13.18 8.07 11.11
N THR A 24 14.36 8.56 11.46
CA THR A 24 15.42 8.88 10.48
C THR A 24 15.99 7.61 9.86
N MET A 25 16.28 6.59 10.66
CA MET A 25 16.83 5.31 10.17
C MET A 25 15.89 4.60 9.20
N VAL A 26 14.57 4.57 9.48
CA VAL A 26 13.58 3.93 8.62
C VAL A 26 13.09 4.83 7.49
N LYS A 27 13.57 6.08 7.39
CA LYS A 27 13.09 7.09 6.42
C LYS A 27 11.55 7.15 6.39
N ALA A 28 10.94 7.29 7.57
CA ALA A 28 9.51 7.10 7.81
C ALA A 28 8.58 7.94 6.90
N SER A 29 9.03 9.09 6.41
CA SER A 29 8.29 9.96 5.50
C SER A 29 8.57 9.71 4.01
N ALA A 30 9.61 8.94 3.68
CA ALA A 30 9.94 8.67 2.28
C ALA A 30 8.90 7.74 1.64
N ARG A 31 8.59 7.98 0.37
CA ARG A 31 7.72 7.11 -0.43
C ARG A 31 8.40 6.79 -1.75
N LEU A 32 8.22 5.56 -2.21
CA LEU A 32 8.65 5.17 -3.55
C LEU A 32 7.89 5.99 -4.59
N SER A 33 8.51 6.21 -5.76
CA SER A 33 7.80 6.83 -6.87
C SER A 33 6.65 5.94 -7.36
N VAL A 34 5.62 6.54 -7.93
CA VAL A 34 4.49 5.77 -8.50
C VAL A 34 4.96 4.83 -9.59
N GLU A 35 5.90 5.25 -10.41
CA GLU A 35 6.49 4.45 -11.47
C GLU A 35 7.25 3.21 -10.93
N LYS A 36 7.91 3.33 -9.79
CA LYS A 36 8.54 2.18 -9.13
C LYS A 36 7.52 1.22 -8.51
N LEU A 37 6.38 1.74 -8.06
CA LEU A 37 5.30 0.92 -7.51
C LEU A 37 4.48 0.26 -8.61
N ALA A 38 4.26 0.95 -9.72
CA ALA A 38 3.41 0.55 -10.84
C ALA A 38 4.06 0.97 -12.17
N PRO A 39 4.98 0.16 -12.69
CA PRO A 39 5.65 0.47 -13.97
C PRO A 39 4.65 0.69 -15.09
N GLY A 40 4.85 1.74 -15.88
CA GLY A 40 3.97 2.12 -16.98
C GLY A 40 2.71 2.91 -16.57
N ILE A 41 2.55 3.26 -15.31
CA ILE A 41 1.38 4.05 -14.84
C ILE A 41 1.32 5.43 -15.48
N LEU A 42 2.46 5.98 -15.88
CA LEU A 42 2.57 7.29 -16.52
C LEU A 42 2.37 7.26 -18.04
N ASP A 43 2.28 6.08 -18.64
CA ASP A 43 2.18 5.91 -20.11
C ASP A 43 0.74 6.10 -20.64
N GLY A 44 -0.23 6.42 -19.77
CA GLY A 44 -1.58 6.81 -20.14
C GLY A 44 -2.57 5.65 -20.38
N GLY A 45 -2.14 4.40 -20.19
CA GLY A 45 -3.00 3.20 -20.35
C GLY A 45 -3.83 2.82 -19.11
N TRP A 46 -3.69 3.54 -18.00
CA TRP A 46 -4.36 3.24 -16.73
C TRP A 46 -5.67 4.04 -16.59
N SER A 47 -6.72 3.38 -16.11
CA SER A 47 -7.96 4.07 -15.77
C SER A 47 -7.76 5.05 -14.60
N ARG A 48 -8.59 6.11 -14.54
CA ARG A 48 -8.50 7.13 -13.48
C ARG A 48 -8.54 6.52 -12.08
N TRP A 49 -9.47 5.60 -11.86
CA TRP A 49 -9.61 4.95 -10.55
C TRP A 49 -8.36 4.15 -10.16
N ALA A 50 -7.74 3.44 -11.12
CA ALA A 50 -6.55 2.64 -10.84
C ALA A 50 -5.34 3.54 -10.50
N VAL A 51 -5.20 4.66 -11.21
CA VAL A 51 -4.18 5.68 -10.89
C VAL A 51 -4.41 6.24 -9.48
N ALA A 52 -5.64 6.63 -9.14
CA ALA A 52 -5.99 7.14 -7.82
C ALA A 52 -5.74 6.07 -6.72
N ALA A 53 -6.08 4.82 -6.98
CA ALA A 53 -5.84 3.69 -6.09
C ALA A 53 -4.35 3.48 -5.78
N VAL A 54 -3.49 3.52 -6.80
CA VAL A 54 -2.03 3.41 -6.62
C VAL A 54 -1.47 4.61 -5.86
N HIS A 55 -1.93 5.83 -6.16
CA HIS A 55 -1.53 7.03 -5.42
C HIS A 55 -1.92 6.95 -3.94
N ALA A 56 -3.12 6.48 -3.63
CA ALA A 56 -3.55 6.25 -2.25
C ALA A 56 -2.70 5.17 -1.56
N ALA A 57 -2.49 4.02 -2.22
CA ALA A 57 -1.66 2.93 -1.69
C ALA A 57 -0.19 3.33 -1.48
N ARG A 58 0.33 4.26 -2.27
CA ARG A 58 1.67 4.84 -2.08
C ARG A 58 1.83 5.51 -0.71
N LEU A 59 0.75 6.04 -0.15
CA LEU A 59 0.75 6.70 1.16
C LEU A 59 0.59 5.72 2.32
N ALA A 60 0.23 4.47 2.05
CA ALA A 60 0.05 3.45 3.06
C ALA A 60 1.31 3.26 3.92
N PRO A 61 1.18 3.18 5.25
CA PRO A 61 2.30 2.82 6.11
C PRO A 61 2.67 1.34 5.94
N SER A 62 3.93 1.02 6.23
CA SER A 62 4.42 -0.36 6.25
C SER A 62 5.52 -0.55 7.29
N GLY A 63 5.74 -1.77 7.72
CA GLY A 63 6.80 -2.12 8.67
C GLY A 63 8.16 -1.61 8.19
N ALA A 64 8.81 -0.79 9.02
CA ALA A 64 10.07 -0.10 8.70
C ALA A 64 10.05 0.65 7.34
N ASN A 65 8.88 1.13 6.92
CA ASN A 65 8.64 1.86 5.66
C ASN A 65 9.13 1.11 4.40
N ARG A 66 9.00 -0.21 4.39
CA ARG A 66 9.55 -1.07 3.31
C ARG A 66 8.75 -1.03 2.02
N GLN A 67 7.47 -0.68 2.08
CA GLN A 67 6.56 -0.57 0.93
C GLN A 67 6.67 -1.81 -0.01
N PRO A 68 6.31 -3.01 0.49
CA PRO A 68 6.62 -4.29 -0.15
C PRO A 68 5.72 -4.64 -1.33
N TRP A 69 4.84 -3.75 -1.73
CA TRP A 69 3.86 -3.94 -2.80
C TRP A 69 4.33 -3.41 -4.14
N ARG A 70 3.83 -4.04 -5.19
CA ARG A 70 3.90 -3.59 -6.58
C ARG A 70 2.51 -3.74 -7.19
N PHE A 71 2.22 -2.93 -8.19
CA PHE A 71 0.92 -2.89 -8.85
C PHE A 71 1.07 -3.07 -10.35
N ARG A 72 0.11 -3.76 -10.96
CA ARG A 72 -0.05 -3.85 -12.41
C ARG A 72 -1.53 -3.95 -12.76
N LEU A 73 -1.88 -3.57 -13.97
CA LEU A 73 -3.20 -3.88 -14.52
C LEU A 73 -3.19 -5.29 -15.14
N ASP A 74 -4.32 -5.97 -15.02
CA ASP A 74 -4.62 -7.24 -15.68
C ASP A 74 -6.07 -7.14 -16.18
N GLY A 75 -6.25 -6.74 -17.44
CA GLY A 75 -7.53 -6.28 -17.91
C GLY A 75 -8.02 -5.08 -17.10
N ASP A 76 -9.22 -5.20 -16.53
CA ASP A 76 -9.82 -4.17 -15.68
C ASP A 76 -9.44 -4.32 -14.20
N ALA A 77 -8.69 -5.34 -13.82
CA ALA A 77 -8.30 -5.57 -12.45
C ALA A 77 -6.97 -4.91 -12.10
N LEU A 78 -6.88 -4.37 -10.88
CA LEU A 78 -5.63 -3.92 -10.28
C LEU A 78 -5.03 -5.02 -9.43
N VAL A 79 -3.95 -5.61 -9.89
CA VAL A 79 -3.22 -6.67 -9.18
C VAL A 79 -2.17 -6.07 -8.26
N VAL A 80 -2.19 -6.54 -7.01
CA VAL A 80 -1.16 -6.28 -6.01
C VAL A 80 -0.23 -7.49 -5.94
N SER A 81 1.05 -7.28 -6.13
CA SER A 81 2.07 -8.32 -6.04
C SER A 81 3.17 -7.95 -5.04
N ARG A 82 3.97 -8.96 -4.68
CA ARG A 82 5.09 -8.81 -3.77
C ARG A 82 6.31 -8.26 -4.50
N ALA A 83 6.99 -7.28 -3.88
CA ALA A 83 8.36 -6.97 -4.26
C ALA A 83 9.27 -8.19 -3.95
N GLU A 84 10.42 -8.28 -4.61
CA GLU A 84 11.33 -9.44 -4.52
C GLU A 84 11.72 -9.84 -3.09
N LYS A 85 11.84 -8.87 -2.17
CA LYS A 85 12.19 -9.15 -0.77
C LYS A 85 10.94 -9.33 0.07
N GLN A 86 10.80 -10.50 0.70
CA GLN A 86 9.74 -10.78 1.66
C GLN A 86 10.17 -10.39 3.08
N TYR A 87 9.20 -9.89 3.84
CA TYR A 87 9.38 -9.52 5.25
C TYR A 87 8.24 -10.14 6.08
N TRP A 88 8.50 -10.45 7.33
CA TRP A 88 7.52 -11.05 8.24
C TRP A 88 6.28 -10.17 8.47
N THR A 89 6.39 -8.84 8.35
CA THR A 89 5.26 -7.91 8.45
C THR A 89 4.41 -7.84 7.18
N ALA A 90 4.84 -8.46 6.08
CA ALA A 90 4.21 -8.30 4.78
C ALA A 90 2.69 -8.58 4.77
N PRO A 91 2.13 -9.60 5.46
CA PRO A 91 0.67 -9.82 5.44
C PRO A 91 -0.13 -8.62 5.96
N MET A 92 0.32 -7.97 7.03
CA MET A 92 -0.31 -6.77 7.58
C MET A 92 -0.13 -5.58 6.62
N ASP A 93 1.07 -5.39 6.10
CA ASP A 93 1.39 -4.31 5.17
C ASP A 93 0.52 -4.39 3.91
N PHE A 94 0.29 -5.60 3.38
CA PHE A 94 -0.61 -5.81 2.24
C PHE A 94 -2.08 -5.53 2.59
N GLY A 95 -2.52 -5.86 3.79
CA GLY A 95 -3.87 -5.51 4.26
C GLY A 95 -4.09 -4.00 4.27
N ILE A 96 -3.11 -3.24 4.78
CA ILE A 96 -3.15 -1.77 4.80
C ILE A 96 -3.15 -1.21 3.37
N ALA A 97 -2.27 -1.71 2.50
CA ALA A 97 -2.20 -1.26 1.11
C ALA A 97 -3.52 -1.51 0.35
N ARG A 98 -4.16 -2.67 0.56
CA ARG A 98 -5.46 -3.00 -0.04
C ARG A 98 -6.55 -2.02 0.39
N LEU A 99 -6.62 -1.67 1.66
CA LEU A 99 -7.57 -0.66 2.15
C LEU A 99 -7.34 0.69 1.45
N HIS A 100 -6.08 1.10 1.28
CA HIS A 100 -5.78 2.35 0.57
C HIS A 100 -6.15 2.28 -0.91
N VAL A 101 -5.99 1.12 -1.56
CA VAL A 101 -6.48 0.89 -2.94
C VAL A 101 -8.00 1.10 -3.01
N GLU A 102 -8.76 0.48 -2.09
CA GLU A 102 -10.21 0.66 -2.03
C GLU A 102 -10.60 2.13 -1.86
N LEU A 103 -9.98 2.83 -0.92
CA LEU A 103 -10.24 4.25 -0.67
C LEU A 103 -9.94 5.11 -1.89
N GLY A 104 -8.84 4.83 -2.61
CA GLY A 104 -8.49 5.52 -3.84
C GLY A 104 -9.48 5.25 -4.97
N ALA A 105 -9.94 4.01 -5.13
CA ALA A 105 -10.96 3.64 -6.10
C ALA A 105 -12.33 4.28 -5.77
N MET A 106 -12.72 4.24 -4.49
CA MET A 106 -13.96 4.87 -4.01
C MET A 106 -13.96 6.39 -4.22
N HIS A 107 -12.82 7.04 -4.09
CA HIS A 107 -12.70 8.48 -4.39
C HIS A 107 -13.07 8.81 -5.85
N GLU A 108 -12.82 7.89 -6.77
CA GLU A 108 -13.21 8.00 -8.18
C GLU A 108 -14.58 7.36 -8.45
N GLY A 109 -15.37 7.06 -7.42
CA GLY A 109 -16.71 6.49 -7.54
C GLY A 109 -16.74 5.01 -7.91
N VAL A 110 -15.61 4.29 -7.78
CA VAL A 110 -15.51 2.88 -8.14
C VAL A 110 -15.53 2.01 -6.90
N ALA A 111 -16.54 1.16 -6.78
CA ALA A 111 -16.58 0.04 -5.85
C ALA A 111 -16.06 -1.23 -6.53
N GLY A 112 -15.60 -2.21 -5.76
CA GLY A 112 -15.11 -3.46 -6.32
C GLY A 112 -14.91 -4.54 -5.25
N ALA A 113 -14.36 -5.67 -5.67
CA ALA A 113 -14.10 -6.79 -4.80
C ALA A 113 -12.66 -7.32 -4.97
N TRP A 114 -12.15 -7.91 -3.90
CA TRP A 114 -10.85 -8.55 -3.89
C TRP A 114 -10.95 -10.04 -4.15
N THR A 115 -10.14 -10.53 -5.07
CA THR A 115 -9.87 -11.96 -5.25
C THR A 115 -8.45 -12.25 -4.76
N GLN A 116 -8.31 -13.25 -3.90
CA GLN A 116 -6.99 -13.70 -3.42
C GLN A 116 -6.25 -14.42 -4.55
N LEU A 117 -4.96 -14.14 -4.69
CA LEU A 117 -4.11 -14.76 -5.70
C LEU A 117 -2.97 -15.56 -5.05
N THR A 118 -2.26 -16.32 -5.88
CA THR A 118 -1.07 -17.08 -5.48
C THR A 118 0.21 -16.28 -5.75
N ALA A 119 1.24 -16.52 -4.92
CA ALA A 119 2.53 -15.83 -5.07
C ALA A 119 3.11 -15.96 -6.50
N PRO A 120 3.78 -14.92 -7.01
CA PRO A 120 4.17 -13.68 -6.33
C PRO A 120 3.05 -12.65 -6.15
N ASP A 121 1.89 -12.86 -6.78
CA ASP A 121 0.73 -12.01 -6.61
C ASP A 121 0.09 -12.23 -5.23
N VAL A 122 -0.62 -11.24 -4.74
CA VAL A 122 -1.28 -11.29 -3.44
C VAL A 122 -2.79 -11.28 -3.64
N ALA A 123 -3.30 -10.33 -4.38
CA ALA A 123 -4.72 -10.17 -4.64
C ALA A 123 -4.97 -9.27 -5.85
N ALA A 124 -6.15 -9.39 -6.46
CA ALA A 124 -6.64 -8.52 -7.50
C ALA A 124 -7.90 -7.79 -7.02
N PHE A 125 -7.95 -6.48 -7.21
CA PHE A 125 -9.15 -5.66 -7.06
C PHE A 125 -9.83 -5.52 -8.41
N THR A 126 -11.07 -6.00 -8.50
CA THR A 126 -11.88 -5.90 -9.71
C THR A 126 -13.05 -4.95 -9.46
N PRO A 127 -13.22 -3.91 -10.29
CA PRO A 127 -14.39 -3.04 -10.21
C PRO A 127 -15.69 -3.85 -10.30
N ALA A 128 -16.70 -3.44 -9.53
CA ALA A 128 -18.06 -3.86 -9.77
C ALA A 128 -18.54 -3.17 -11.04
N GLY A 129 -19.08 -3.95 -11.97
CA GLY A 129 -19.61 -3.45 -13.23
C GLY A 129 -20.83 -2.56 -13.03
#